data_552f99fcdd60d872e605878391419249
#
_entry.id   552f99fcdd60d872e605878391419249
#
_cell.length_a   1.000
_cell.length_b   1.000
_cell.length_c   1.000
_cell.angle_alpha   90.00
_cell.angle_beta   90.00
_cell.angle_gamma   90.00
#
_symmetry.space_group_name_H-M   'P 1'
#
loop_
_entity.id
_entity.type
_entity.pdbx_description
1 polymer ?
#
loop_
_entity_poly.entity_id
_entity_poly.type
_entity_poly.pdbx_seq_one_letter_code
_entity_poly.pdbx_strand_id
1 'polypeptide(L)'
;MTTWKEQLAFAPLEAADRGVEVGRRLRHAIELGVLENGSQLPSESYLASAMGVSTLTLRAALAELRGLGLVETRRGKGGGSFVKANTGDISRMQRQSLEAYSLEDLRDLREYRAFLAGSAAAASANQSHRLSMGRLDHSSAEIRACEHPADAIRADSKFHIELAASSGSVRLTRQEVALQAEVGPLIWADPAGHRAAAADDHARIVAAIKAGDAVRARELAEEHVRRDMNLVIDERMELDGTPPGSPPPVSVDDAVAAIESLAAMFHRTAAASMREVETAVRASIGPGASRDRVDSHIYDAARKAVTIGVPLLYGTGFVADQSLFGESWIAWCYTPAAPESPQRLYIDMDLYDFATAPWRPDDQGDDSPIHTSHAYVDASGTNENIVTFSKRVIIAGEYVGALGADVRISQLQSAFEPLLAPLPPNTSIVDKQGTVIATNTGRFVGGTIKAADHVERRALPAVPWWLCLGGSASTL
;
A
#
# COMPACT_ATOMS: atom_id res chain seq x y z
N MET A 1 -14.74 16.86 -30.01
CA MET A 1 -14.62 17.05 -28.57
C MET A 1 -14.26 15.66 -27.99
N THR A 2 -13.10 15.52 -27.40
CA THR A 2 -12.65 14.27 -26.78
C THR A 2 -13.60 13.97 -25.62
N THR A 3 -14.16 12.77 -25.56
CA THR A 3 -15.03 12.38 -24.46
C THR A 3 -14.22 12.23 -23.18
N TRP A 4 -14.83 12.39 -21.99
CA TRP A 4 -14.16 12.14 -20.72
C TRP A 4 -13.56 10.73 -20.64
N LYS A 5 -14.20 9.73 -21.28
CA LYS A 5 -13.71 8.36 -21.44
C LYS A 5 -12.35 8.31 -22.14
N GLU A 6 -12.19 9.08 -23.22
CA GLU A 6 -10.92 9.17 -23.97
C GLU A 6 -9.85 9.91 -23.17
N GLN A 7 -10.23 10.92 -22.39
CA GLN A 7 -9.30 11.62 -21.50
C GLN A 7 -8.79 10.71 -20.38
N LEU A 8 -9.65 9.89 -19.80
CA LEU A 8 -9.27 8.93 -18.76
C LEU A 8 -8.29 7.86 -19.30
N ALA A 9 -8.68 7.23 -20.41
CA ALA A 9 -7.90 6.11 -20.97
C ALA A 9 -6.61 6.55 -21.67
N PHE A 10 -6.56 7.78 -22.22
CA PHE A 10 -5.49 8.21 -23.13
C PHE A 10 -4.78 9.50 -22.71
N ALA A 11 -4.94 9.98 -21.47
CA ALA A 11 -4.20 11.15 -20.98
C ALA A 11 -2.67 10.92 -21.03
N PRO A 12 -1.85 11.98 -21.20
CA PRO A 12 -0.40 11.86 -21.18
C PRO A 12 0.12 11.22 -19.90
N LEU A 13 1.14 10.39 -20.03
CA LEU A 13 1.80 9.71 -18.91
C LEU A 13 2.89 10.58 -18.31
N GLU A 14 2.89 10.68 -16.98
CA GLU A 14 3.98 11.29 -16.22
C GLU A 14 4.98 10.21 -15.83
N ALA A 15 6.28 10.42 -16.10
CA ALA A 15 7.47 9.72 -15.60
C ALA A 15 7.87 8.30 -16.13
N ALA A 16 8.77 7.65 -15.45
CA ALA A 16 9.93 6.87 -15.75
C ALA A 16 9.77 5.51 -16.48
N ASP A 17 8.63 4.81 -16.42
CA ASP A 17 8.42 3.54 -17.15
C ASP A 17 7.13 3.57 -17.98
N ARG A 18 7.21 4.37 -19.06
CA ARG A 18 6.06 4.63 -19.95
C ARG A 18 5.52 3.38 -20.64
N GLY A 19 6.32 2.33 -20.78
CA GLY A 19 5.91 1.10 -21.47
C GLY A 19 4.92 0.28 -20.65
N VAL A 20 5.30 -0.02 -19.43
CA VAL A 20 4.47 -0.77 -18.47
C VAL A 20 3.19 0.01 -18.15
N GLU A 21 3.30 1.33 -17.98
CA GLU A 21 2.17 2.19 -17.64
C GLU A 21 1.12 2.27 -18.77
N VAL A 22 1.53 2.26 -20.03
CA VAL A 22 0.59 2.19 -21.18
C VAL A 22 -0.25 0.92 -21.11
N GLY A 23 0.40 -0.24 -20.94
CA GLY A 23 -0.25 -1.54 -20.85
C GLY A 23 -1.24 -1.58 -19.68
N ARG A 24 -0.79 -1.14 -18.51
CA ARG A 24 -1.58 -1.08 -17.29
C ARG A 24 -2.84 -0.20 -17.47
N ARG A 25 -2.68 1.00 -18.01
CA ARG A 25 -3.80 1.95 -18.20
C ARG A 25 -4.83 1.45 -19.22
N LEU A 26 -4.40 0.90 -20.34
CA LEU A 26 -5.31 0.32 -21.32
C LEU A 26 -6.04 -0.91 -20.76
N ARG A 27 -5.34 -1.75 -20.02
CA ARG A 27 -5.93 -2.90 -19.32
C ARG A 27 -7.01 -2.45 -18.36
N HIS A 28 -6.71 -1.51 -17.46
CA HIS A 28 -7.69 -0.96 -16.53
C HIS A 28 -8.89 -0.32 -17.22
N ALA A 29 -8.68 0.41 -18.33
CA ALA A 29 -9.79 0.99 -19.08
C ALA A 29 -10.71 -0.08 -19.69
N ILE A 30 -10.18 -1.26 -20.04
CA ILE A 30 -10.95 -2.42 -20.50
C ILE A 30 -11.67 -3.07 -19.31
N GLU A 31 -10.99 -3.30 -18.21
CA GLU A 31 -11.54 -3.88 -16.97
C GLU A 31 -12.70 -3.04 -16.42
N LEU A 32 -12.54 -1.72 -16.40
CA LEU A 32 -13.58 -0.76 -16.02
C LEU A 32 -14.70 -0.62 -17.09
N GLY A 33 -14.56 -1.30 -18.25
CA GLY A 33 -15.50 -1.15 -19.35
C GLY A 33 -15.57 0.26 -19.95
N VAL A 34 -14.60 1.12 -19.63
CA VAL A 34 -14.42 2.43 -20.32
C VAL A 34 -14.16 2.19 -21.80
N LEU A 35 -13.37 1.17 -22.10
CA LEU A 35 -13.18 0.59 -23.42
C LEU A 35 -14.08 -0.66 -23.52
N GLU A 36 -15.22 -0.51 -24.18
CA GLU A 36 -16.28 -1.53 -24.24
C GLU A 36 -15.87 -2.75 -25.08
N ASN A 37 -16.31 -3.94 -24.69
CA ASN A 37 -16.08 -5.14 -25.48
C ASN A 37 -16.60 -4.99 -26.91
N GLY A 38 -15.80 -5.36 -27.90
CA GLY A 38 -16.09 -5.21 -29.32
C GLY A 38 -15.80 -3.81 -29.88
N SER A 39 -15.50 -2.81 -29.03
CA SER A 39 -15.16 -1.46 -29.52
C SER A 39 -13.80 -1.46 -30.21
N GLN A 40 -13.69 -0.62 -31.24
CA GLN A 40 -12.41 -0.39 -31.93
C GLN A 40 -11.57 0.64 -31.17
N LEU A 41 -10.33 0.28 -30.86
CA LEU A 41 -9.37 1.22 -30.32
C LEU A 41 -8.99 2.27 -31.38
N PRO A 42 -8.72 3.52 -30.99
CA PRO A 42 -8.15 4.52 -31.89
C PRO A 42 -6.88 4.04 -32.57
N SER A 43 -6.46 4.71 -33.65
CA SER A 43 -5.25 4.32 -34.37
C SER A 43 -4.01 4.37 -33.47
N GLU A 44 -3.05 3.47 -33.72
CA GLU A 44 -1.80 3.42 -32.94
C GLU A 44 -1.05 4.75 -32.90
N SER A 45 -1.08 5.51 -34.00
CA SER A 45 -0.48 6.85 -34.06
C SER A 45 -1.19 7.85 -33.16
N TYR A 46 -2.51 7.82 -33.12
CA TYR A 46 -3.31 8.68 -32.23
C TYR A 46 -3.07 8.33 -30.78
N LEU A 47 -3.16 7.04 -30.41
CA LEU A 47 -2.93 6.58 -29.03
C LEU A 47 -1.52 6.91 -28.54
N ALA A 48 -0.49 6.66 -29.35
CA ALA A 48 0.87 6.98 -29.00
C ALA A 48 1.08 8.47 -28.76
N SER A 49 0.51 9.31 -29.64
CA SER A 49 0.54 10.77 -29.48
C SER A 49 -0.23 11.24 -28.24
N ALA A 50 -1.44 10.72 -28.00
CA ALA A 50 -2.29 11.11 -26.86
C ALA A 50 -1.65 10.73 -25.51
N MET A 51 -1.01 9.56 -25.43
CA MET A 51 -0.34 9.06 -24.22
C MET A 51 1.10 9.57 -24.05
N GLY A 52 1.64 10.30 -25.02
CA GLY A 52 3.00 10.83 -24.97
C GLY A 52 4.09 9.77 -25.06
N VAL A 53 3.85 8.66 -25.76
CA VAL A 53 4.79 7.55 -25.94
C VAL A 53 5.16 7.30 -27.41
N SER A 54 6.20 6.50 -27.63
CA SER A 54 6.54 6.04 -28.98
C SER A 54 5.54 5.01 -29.50
N THR A 55 5.34 4.94 -30.83
CA THR A 55 4.51 3.89 -31.44
C THR A 55 5.06 2.50 -31.16
N LEU A 56 6.37 2.36 -30.95
CA LEU A 56 7.00 1.08 -30.58
C LEU A 56 6.57 0.66 -29.18
N THR A 57 6.61 1.58 -28.22
CA THR A 57 6.15 1.37 -26.84
C THR A 57 4.67 0.96 -26.81
N LEU A 58 3.82 1.68 -27.54
CA LEU A 58 2.39 1.35 -27.63
C LEU A 58 2.18 -0.04 -28.25
N ARG A 59 2.92 -0.40 -29.31
CA ARG A 59 2.81 -1.72 -29.94
C ARG A 59 3.20 -2.85 -28.99
N ALA A 60 4.23 -2.65 -28.17
CA ALA A 60 4.60 -3.62 -27.13
C ALA A 60 3.46 -3.82 -26.14
N ALA A 61 2.88 -2.75 -25.61
CA ALA A 61 1.71 -2.81 -24.72
C ALA A 61 0.49 -3.49 -25.36
N LEU A 62 0.16 -3.15 -26.61
CA LEU A 62 -0.92 -3.81 -27.35
C LEU A 62 -0.61 -5.29 -27.65
N ALA A 63 0.65 -5.69 -27.82
CA ALA A 63 1.05 -7.08 -27.97
C ALA A 63 0.84 -7.88 -26.67
N GLU A 64 1.17 -7.29 -25.53
CA GLU A 64 0.89 -7.85 -24.20
C GLU A 64 -0.62 -8.04 -24.01
N LEU A 65 -1.44 -7.00 -24.23
CA LEU A 65 -2.91 -7.10 -24.13
C LEU A 65 -3.51 -8.15 -25.07
N ARG A 66 -2.91 -8.37 -26.24
CA ARG A 66 -3.30 -9.48 -27.12
C ARG A 66 -2.92 -10.83 -26.54
N GLY A 67 -1.75 -10.95 -25.91
CA GLY A 67 -1.34 -12.14 -25.17
C GLY A 67 -2.29 -12.50 -24.05
N LEU A 68 -2.84 -11.48 -23.36
CA LEU A 68 -3.84 -11.61 -22.30
C LEU A 68 -5.27 -11.85 -22.86
N GLY A 69 -5.47 -11.81 -24.18
CA GLY A 69 -6.77 -12.00 -24.81
C GLY A 69 -7.73 -10.81 -24.70
N LEU A 70 -7.25 -9.65 -24.23
CA LEU A 70 -8.05 -8.43 -24.02
C LEU A 70 -8.22 -7.57 -25.28
N VAL A 71 -7.35 -7.77 -26.27
CA VAL A 71 -7.37 -7.07 -27.54
C VAL A 71 -7.17 -8.07 -28.66
N GLU A 72 -7.90 -7.92 -29.75
CA GLU A 72 -7.66 -8.66 -30.99
C GLU A 72 -7.38 -7.71 -32.15
N THR A 73 -6.63 -8.20 -33.15
CA THR A 73 -6.38 -7.45 -34.38
C THR A 73 -7.22 -8.01 -35.52
N ARG A 74 -8.03 -7.16 -36.15
CA ARG A 74 -8.77 -7.50 -37.37
C ARG A 74 -8.08 -6.84 -38.57
N ARG A 75 -7.91 -7.62 -39.65
CA ARG A 75 -7.25 -7.18 -40.92
C ARG A 75 -8.30 -6.70 -41.92
N GLY A 76 -7.87 -5.84 -42.86
CA GLY A 76 -8.69 -5.40 -43.99
C GLY A 76 -9.29 -4.01 -43.83
N LYS A 77 -10.22 -3.66 -44.72
CA LYS A 77 -10.93 -2.37 -44.71
C LYS A 77 -11.82 -2.32 -43.45
N GLY A 78 -11.55 -1.41 -42.54
CA GLY A 78 -12.15 -1.39 -41.21
C GLY A 78 -11.41 -2.21 -40.17
N GLY A 79 -10.18 -2.69 -40.47
CA GLY A 79 -9.30 -3.38 -39.54
C GLY A 79 -8.73 -2.45 -38.46
N GLY A 80 -8.10 -3.05 -37.47
CA GLY A 80 -7.52 -2.34 -36.33
C GLY A 80 -7.44 -3.22 -35.10
N SER A 81 -7.14 -2.62 -33.96
CA SER A 81 -7.20 -3.30 -32.66
C SER A 81 -8.61 -3.14 -32.05
N PHE A 82 -9.20 -4.22 -31.60
CA PHE A 82 -10.53 -4.26 -30.99
C PHE A 82 -10.45 -4.84 -29.60
N VAL A 83 -11.22 -4.29 -28.67
CA VAL A 83 -11.36 -4.83 -27.32
C VAL A 83 -12.07 -6.18 -27.39
N LYS A 84 -11.49 -7.16 -26.70
CA LYS A 84 -12.05 -8.52 -26.58
C LYS A 84 -11.92 -8.97 -25.13
N ALA A 85 -12.86 -8.58 -24.31
CA ALA A 85 -12.90 -8.99 -22.92
C ALA A 85 -14.23 -9.69 -22.62
N ASN A 86 -14.17 -10.90 -22.07
CA ASN A 86 -15.37 -11.57 -21.55
C ASN A 86 -15.38 -11.48 -20.01
N THR A 87 -16.58 -11.69 -19.43
CA THR A 87 -16.77 -11.54 -17.96
C THR A 87 -15.91 -12.49 -17.14
N GLY A 88 -15.67 -13.71 -17.63
CA GLY A 88 -14.85 -14.70 -16.93
C GLY A 88 -13.35 -14.35 -16.92
N ASP A 89 -12.85 -13.73 -18.00
CA ASP A 89 -11.47 -13.24 -18.05
C ASP A 89 -11.28 -12.05 -17.10
N ILE A 90 -12.26 -11.15 -17.07
CA ILE A 90 -12.26 -9.99 -16.15
C ILE A 90 -12.18 -10.46 -14.69
N SER A 91 -13.02 -11.39 -14.27
CA SER A 91 -13.01 -11.91 -12.88
C SER A 91 -11.69 -12.58 -12.51
N ARG A 92 -11.07 -13.32 -13.45
CA ARG A 92 -9.74 -13.93 -13.20
C ARG A 92 -8.66 -12.87 -13.04
N MET A 93 -8.68 -11.83 -13.86
CA MET A 93 -7.71 -10.74 -13.81
C MET A 93 -7.87 -9.90 -12.54
N GLN A 94 -9.10 -9.64 -12.11
CA GLN A 94 -9.41 -8.96 -10.85
C GLN A 94 -8.80 -9.73 -9.68
N ARG A 95 -8.97 -11.05 -9.64
CA ARG A 95 -8.37 -11.91 -8.62
C ARG A 95 -6.84 -11.85 -8.64
N GLN A 96 -6.22 -11.96 -9.81
CA GLN A 96 -4.76 -11.82 -9.95
C GLN A 96 -4.25 -10.43 -9.55
N SER A 97 -5.01 -9.38 -9.85
CA SER A 97 -4.68 -8.02 -9.41
C SER A 97 -4.76 -7.90 -7.89
N LEU A 98 -5.77 -8.49 -7.27
CA LEU A 98 -5.95 -8.47 -5.82
C LEU A 98 -4.84 -9.25 -5.10
N GLU A 99 -4.37 -10.37 -5.66
CA GLU A 99 -3.24 -11.15 -5.13
C GLU A 99 -1.92 -10.34 -5.07
N ALA A 100 -1.77 -9.33 -5.94
CA ALA A 100 -0.58 -8.48 -5.98
C ALA A 100 -0.52 -7.47 -4.82
N TYR A 101 -1.63 -7.19 -4.13
CA TYR A 101 -1.67 -6.27 -2.99
C TYR A 101 -1.44 -7.00 -1.68
N SER A 102 -0.60 -6.45 -0.82
CA SER A 102 -0.58 -6.83 0.59
C SER A 102 -1.81 -6.27 1.32
N LEU A 103 -2.17 -6.85 2.47
CA LEU A 103 -3.25 -6.33 3.30
C LEU A 103 -2.97 -4.90 3.80
N GLU A 104 -1.69 -4.57 3.99
CA GLU A 104 -1.27 -3.23 4.37
C GLU A 104 -1.46 -2.22 3.23
N ASP A 105 -1.08 -2.57 2.00
CA ASP A 105 -1.31 -1.72 0.83
C ASP A 105 -2.80 -1.42 0.65
N LEU A 106 -3.66 -2.44 0.80
CA LEU A 106 -5.11 -2.27 0.72
C LEU A 106 -5.68 -1.40 1.84
N ARG A 107 -5.12 -1.50 3.05
CA ARG A 107 -5.50 -0.64 4.16
C ARG A 107 -5.07 0.81 3.92
N ASP A 108 -3.84 1.05 3.49
CA ASP A 108 -3.35 2.40 3.17
C ASP A 108 -4.17 3.03 2.04
N LEU A 109 -4.43 2.26 0.99
CA LEU A 109 -5.30 2.64 -0.13
C LEU A 109 -6.73 2.97 0.33
N ARG A 110 -7.28 2.24 1.31
CA ARG A 110 -8.58 2.51 1.93
C ARG A 110 -8.60 3.90 2.58
N GLU A 111 -7.62 4.21 3.43
CA GLU A 111 -7.58 5.49 4.14
C GLU A 111 -7.34 6.66 3.17
N TYR A 112 -6.46 6.48 2.19
CA TYR A 112 -6.22 7.46 1.15
C TYR A 112 -7.49 7.75 0.33
N ARG A 113 -8.21 6.71 -0.12
CA ARG A 113 -9.50 6.86 -0.81
C ARG A 113 -10.54 7.56 0.05
N ALA A 114 -10.68 7.14 1.30
CA ALA A 114 -11.65 7.73 2.23
C ALA A 114 -11.38 9.23 2.43
N PHE A 115 -10.12 9.62 2.65
CA PHE A 115 -9.72 11.01 2.78
C PHE A 115 -10.06 11.84 1.52
N LEU A 116 -9.77 11.32 0.32
CA LEU A 116 -10.06 12.02 -0.93
C LEU A 116 -11.57 12.18 -1.15
N ALA A 117 -12.34 11.12 -0.99
CA ALA A 117 -13.79 11.13 -1.15
C ALA A 117 -14.47 12.07 -0.14
N GLY A 118 -14.07 12.01 1.13
CA GLY A 118 -14.58 12.90 2.18
C GLY A 118 -14.25 14.36 1.92
N SER A 119 -13.02 14.65 1.46
CA SER A 119 -12.59 16.01 1.10
C SER A 119 -13.37 16.55 -0.12
N ALA A 120 -13.59 15.70 -1.12
CA ALA A 120 -14.39 16.06 -2.31
C ALA A 120 -15.85 16.34 -1.93
N ALA A 121 -16.47 15.48 -1.11
CA ALA A 121 -17.84 15.63 -0.67
C ALA A 121 -18.06 16.92 0.16
N ALA A 122 -17.16 17.21 1.11
CA ALA A 122 -17.22 18.42 1.91
C ALA A 122 -17.05 19.70 1.05
N ALA A 123 -16.09 19.70 0.11
CA ALA A 123 -15.88 20.80 -0.80
C ALA A 123 -17.08 21.03 -1.72
N SER A 124 -17.71 19.94 -2.19
CA SER A 124 -18.93 19.99 -3.00
C SER A 124 -20.11 20.58 -2.22
N ALA A 125 -20.29 20.17 -0.95
CA ALA A 125 -21.34 20.70 -0.09
C ALA A 125 -21.19 22.21 0.15
N ASN A 126 -19.96 22.70 0.36
CA ASN A 126 -19.66 24.13 0.52
C ASN A 126 -19.96 24.97 -0.72
N GLN A 127 -20.09 24.35 -1.89
CA GLN A 127 -20.35 24.99 -3.18
C GLN A 127 -21.73 24.60 -3.77
N SER A 128 -22.58 23.91 -3.03
CA SER A 128 -23.86 23.33 -3.49
C SER A 128 -24.75 24.33 -4.22
N HIS A 129 -24.76 25.58 -3.79
CA HIS A 129 -25.53 26.68 -4.39
C HIS A 129 -25.03 27.10 -5.80
N ARG A 130 -23.84 26.68 -6.23
CA ARG A 130 -23.23 26.98 -7.54
C ARG A 130 -23.24 25.78 -8.48
N LEU A 131 -23.55 24.59 -7.98
CA LEU A 131 -23.41 23.35 -8.71
C LEU A 131 -24.70 22.97 -9.45
N SER A 132 -24.54 22.51 -10.69
CA SER A 132 -25.58 21.74 -11.35
C SER A 132 -25.53 20.30 -10.83
N MET A 133 -26.40 19.95 -9.90
CA MET A 133 -26.42 18.63 -9.24
C MET A 133 -26.90 17.49 -10.16
N GLY A 134 -27.42 17.81 -11.36
CA GLY A 134 -28.05 16.81 -12.22
C GLY A 134 -27.15 15.66 -12.64
N ARG A 135 -25.84 15.89 -12.83
CA ARG A 135 -24.90 14.82 -13.17
C ARG A 135 -24.61 13.90 -11.97
N LEU A 136 -24.45 14.48 -10.80
CA LEU A 136 -24.21 13.71 -9.57
C LEU A 136 -25.45 12.92 -9.16
N ASP A 137 -26.66 13.50 -9.28
CA ASP A 137 -27.92 12.78 -9.08
C ASP A 137 -28.07 11.59 -10.03
N HIS A 138 -27.78 11.82 -11.31
CA HIS A 138 -27.87 10.78 -12.32
C HIS A 138 -26.90 9.63 -12.04
N SER A 139 -25.63 9.93 -11.77
CA SER A 139 -24.61 8.91 -11.48
C SER A 139 -24.90 8.14 -10.19
N SER A 140 -25.47 8.80 -9.16
CA SER A 140 -25.86 8.11 -7.91
C SER A 140 -26.97 7.08 -8.10
N ALA A 141 -27.87 7.30 -9.07
CA ALA A 141 -28.97 6.39 -9.36
C ALA A 141 -28.61 5.27 -10.36
N GLU A 142 -27.59 5.49 -11.18
CA GLU A 142 -27.23 4.62 -12.31
C GLU A 142 -26.82 3.20 -11.84
N ILE A 143 -26.10 3.08 -10.75
CA ILE A 143 -25.60 1.81 -10.20
C ILE A 143 -26.73 0.83 -9.84
N ARG A 144 -27.87 1.35 -9.37
CA ARG A 144 -29.04 0.52 -9.01
C ARG A 144 -29.65 -0.20 -10.19
N ALA A 145 -29.57 0.41 -11.38
CA ALA A 145 -30.15 -0.10 -12.60
C ALA A 145 -29.24 -1.08 -13.36
N CYS A 146 -27.99 -1.25 -12.91
CA CYS A 146 -27.03 -2.11 -13.58
C CYS A 146 -27.37 -3.60 -13.41
N GLU A 147 -27.46 -4.32 -14.52
CA GLU A 147 -27.67 -5.79 -14.52
C GLU A 147 -26.35 -6.56 -14.51
N HIS A 148 -25.31 -6.00 -15.14
CA HIS A 148 -24.01 -6.65 -15.27
C HIS A 148 -22.94 -6.03 -14.36
N PRO A 149 -21.99 -6.82 -13.82
CA PRO A 149 -20.92 -6.34 -12.97
C PRO A 149 -20.08 -5.20 -13.58
N ALA A 150 -19.73 -5.33 -14.86
CA ALA A 150 -18.95 -4.30 -15.57
C ALA A 150 -19.69 -2.95 -15.68
N ASP A 151 -21.01 -2.95 -15.76
CA ASP A 151 -21.81 -1.73 -15.77
C ASP A 151 -21.87 -1.10 -14.39
N ALA A 152 -21.96 -1.92 -13.34
CA ALA A 152 -21.93 -1.45 -11.96
C ALA A 152 -20.60 -0.81 -11.60
N ILE A 153 -19.46 -1.42 -11.96
CA ILE A 153 -18.12 -0.85 -11.79
C ILE A 153 -18.04 0.52 -12.46
N ARG A 154 -18.55 0.66 -13.69
CA ARG A 154 -18.56 1.94 -14.41
C ARG A 154 -19.43 2.99 -13.74
N ALA A 155 -20.61 2.62 -13.29
CA ALA A 155 -21.54 3.52 -12.63
C ALA A 155 -20.97 4.03 -11.31
N ASP A 156 -20.36 3.17 -10.52
CA ASP A 156 -19.68 3.51 -9.28
C ASP A 156 -18.49 4.43 -9.51
N SER A 157 -17.57 4.05 -10.37
CA SER A 157 -16.41 4.88 -10.73
C SER A 157 -16.83 6.26 -11.26
N LYS A 158 -17.90 6.31 -12.05
CA LYS A 158 -18.46 7.57 -12.56
C LYS A 158 -19.00 8.45 -11.43
N PHE A 159 -19.68 7.86 -10.45
CA PHE A 159 -20.16 8.60 -9.28
C PHE A 159 -19.00 9.25 -8.52
N HIS A 160 -17.97 8.50 -8.18
CA HIS A 160 -16.80 9.02 -7.46
C HIS A 160 -16.05 10.11 -8.23
N ILE A 161 -15.89 9.94 -9.55
CA ILE A 161 -15.26 10.95 -10.41
C ILE A 161 -16.12 12.22 -10.48
N GLU A 162 -17.46 12.10 -10.62
CA GLU A 162 -18.37 13.27 -10.64
C GLU A 162 -18.39 13.95 -9.25
N LEU A 163 -18.30 13.18 -8.15
CA LEU A 163 -18.16 13.72 -6.80
C LEU A 163 -16.89 14.56 -6.67
N ALA A 164 -15.74 14.02 -7.11
CA ALA A 164 -14.48 14.75 -7.11
C ALA A 164 -14.53 15.99 -8.02
N ALA A 165 -15.13 15.89 -9.20
CA ALA A 165 -15.32 17.01 -10.13
C ALA A 165 -16.20 18.12 -9.53
N SER A 166 -17.25 17.76 -8.79
CA SER A 166 -18.15 18.71 -8.13
C SER A 166 -17.46 19.52 -7.03
N SER A 167 -16.33 19.06 -6.49
CA SER A 167 -15.50 19.83 -5.57
C SER A 167 -14.85 21.07 -6.18
N GLY A 168 -14.84 21.19 -7.52
CA GLY A 168 -14.16 22.26 -8.26
C GLY A 168 -12.62 22.14 -8.27
N SER A 169 -12.05 21.11 -7.67
CA SER A 169 -10.61 20.88 -7.62
C SER A 169 -10.13 19.96 -8.75
N VAL A 170 -9.40 20.53 -9.71
CA VAL A 170 -8.79 19.73 -10.81
C VAL A 170 -7.81 18.66 -10.25
N ARG A 171 -7.11 18.96 -9.14
CA ARG A 171 -6.18 18.01 -8.54
C ARG A 171 -6.90 16.84 -7.92
N LEU A 172 -7.94 17.08 -7.11
CA LEU A 172 -8.76 16.00 -6.53
C LEU A 172 -9.37 15.13 -7.63
N THR A 173 -9.90 15.74 -8.69
CA THR A 173 -10.48 15.00 -9.82
C THR A 173 -9.46 14.09 -10.51
N ARG A 174 -8.22 14.59 -10.73
CA ARG A 174 -7.15 13.76 -11.32
C ARG A 174 -6.76 12.58 -10.43
N GLN A 175 -6.64 12.81 -9.14
CA GLN A 175 -6.32 11.75 -8.19
C GLN A 175 -7.44 10.70 -8.13
N GLU A 176 -8.70 11.13 -8.09
CA GLU A 176 -9.84 10.21 -8.10
C GLU A 176 -9.89 9.37 -9.38
N VAL A 177 -9.63 9.99 -10.53
CA VAL A 177 -9.55 9.27 -11.81
C VAL A 177 -8.47 8.18 -11.78
N ALA A 178 -7.29 8.48 -11.21
CA ALA A 178 -6.22 7.50 -11.07
C ALA A 178 -6.60 6.37 -10.10
N LEU A 179 -7.19 6.73 -8.96
CA LEU A 179 -7.67 5.76 -7.98
C LEU A 179 -8.76 4.85 -8.53
N GLN A 180 -9.74 5.38 -9.26
CA GLN A 180 -10.80 4.56 -9.84
C GLN A 180 -10.26 3.57 -10.88
N ALA A 181 -9.22 3.92 -11.62
CA ALA A 181 -8.54 2.99 -12.52
C ALA A 181 -7.82 1.85 -11.77
N GLU A 182 -7.38 2.10 -10.54
CA GLU A 182 -6.69 1.13 -9.70
C GLU A 182 -7.67 0.22 -8.93
N VAL A 183 -8.62 0.84 -8.21
CA VAL A 183 -9.50 0.13 -7.26
C VAL A 183 -10.82 -0.32 -7.84
N GLY A 184 -11.33 0.32 -8.87
CA GLY A 184 -12.62 -0.04 -9.47
C GLY A 184 -12.76 -1.52 -9.79
N PRO A 185 -11.74 -2.17 -10.41
CA PRO A 185 -11.76 -3.60 -10.64
C PRO A 185 -11.79 -4.47 -9.39
N LEU A 186 -11.26 -3.97 -8.26
CA LEU A 186 -11.13 -4.74 -7.02
C LEU A 186 -12.43 -4.79 -6.22
N ILE A 187 -13.25 -3.73 -6.26
CA ILE A 187 -14.44 -3.58 -5.40
C ILE A 187 -15.59 -4.51 -5.82
N TRP A 188 -15.67 -4.93 -7.06
CA TRP A 188 -16.84 -5.59 -7.65
C TRP A 188 -16.65 -7.08 -7.91
N ALA A 189 -15.78 -7.74 -7.15
CA ALA A 189 -15.61 -9.19 -7.24
C ALA A 189 -16.87 -9.97 -6.83
N ASP A 190 -17.72 -9.43 -5.93
CA ASP A 190 -19.05 -9.98 -5.62
C ASP A 190 -20.19 -8.93 -5.74
N PRO A 191 -20.95 -8.92 -6.85
CA PRO A 191 -21.82 -7.80 -7.21
C PRO A 191 -23.23 -7.78 -6.57
N ALA A 192 -23.77 -8.91 -6.11
CA ALA A 192 -25.22 -9.01 -5.97
C ALA A 192 -25.82 -8.28 -4.74
N GLY A 193 -25.12 -8.28 -3.59
CA GLY A 193 -25.58 -7.61 -2.37
C GLY A 193 -25.12 -6.15 -2.23
N HIS A 194 -23.98 -5.84 -2.82
CA HIS A 194 -23.29 -4.58 -2.62
C HIS A 194 -23.92 -3.40 -3.38
N ARG A 195 -24.44 -3.62 -4.59
CA ARG A 195 -25.02 -2.57 -5.47
C ARG A 195 -26.12 -1.76 -4.82
N ALA A 196 -27.04 -2.40 -4.11
CA ALA A 196 -28.14 -1.72 -3.46
C ALA A 196 -27.64 -0.81 -2.32
N ALA A 197 -26.72 -1.33 -1.50
CA ALA A 197 -26.10 -0.57 -0.40
C ALA A 197 -25.30 0.63 -0.93
N ALA A 198 -24.48 0.44 -1.97
CA ALA A 198 -23.73 1.52 -2.60
C ALA A 198 -24.65 2.60 -3.17
N ALA A 199 -25.76 2.23 -3.85
CA ALA A 199 -26.73 3.19 -4.36
C ALA A 199 -27.40 4.01 -3.24
N ASP A 200 -27.70 3.38 -2.10
CA ASP A 200 -28.30 4.08 -0.94
C ASP A 200 -27.29 5.03 -0.31
N ASP A 201 -26.03 4.64 -0.20
CA ASP A 201 -24.97 5.51 0.29
C ASP A 201 -24.71 6.70 -0.64
N HIS A 202 -24.62 6.47 -1.95
CA HIS A 202 -24.50 7.54 -2.93
C HIS A 202 -25.65 8.56 -2.81
N ALA A 203 -26.89 8.08 -2.66
CA ALA A 203 -28.05 8.97 -2.47
C ALA A 203 -27.96 9.78 -1.16
N ARG A 204 -27.48 9.18 -0.06
CA ARG A 204 -27.26 9.86 1.23
C ARG A 204 -26.16 10.93 1.12
N ILE A 205 -25.04 10.62 0.45
CA ILE A 205 -23.96 11.59 0.19
C ILE A 205 -24.49 12.79 -0.61
N VAL A 206 -25.20 12.53 -1.71
CA VAL A 206 -25.80 13.58 -2.55
C VAL A 206 -26.80 14.43 -1.77
N ALA A 207 -27.62 13.83 -0.91
CA ALA A 207 -28.56 14.56 -0.07
C ALA A 207 -27.85 15.51 0.92
N ALA A 208 -26.77 15.07 1.56
CA ALA A 208 -25.97 15.92 2.44
C ALA A 208 -25.27 17.07 1.68
N ILE A 209 -24.76 16.80 0.48
CA ILE A 209 -24.18 17.85 -0.41
C ILE A 209 -25.23 18.89 -0.77
N LYS A 210 -26.43 18.48 -1.16
CA LYS A 210 -27.56 19.39 -1.50
C LYS A 210 -27.99 20.24 -0.31
N ALA A 211 -27.94 19.68 0.88
CA ALA A 211 -28.24 20.40 2.12
C ALA A 211 -27.14 21.40 2.51
N GLY A 212 -25.98 21.38 1.85
CA GLY A 212 -24.81 22.18 2.22
C GLY A 212 -24.14 21.71 3.52
N ASP A 213 -24.44 20.50 3.98
CA ASP A 213 -23.88 19.92 5.20
C ASP A 213 -22.52 19.26 4.88
N ALA A 214 -21.47 20.07 4.93
CA ALA A 214 -20.11 19.62 4.58
C ALA A 214 -19.55 18.58 5.56
N VAL A 215 -19.92 18.64 6.83
CA VAL A 215 -19.47 17.66 7.84
C VAL A 215 -20.11 16.30 7.54
N ARG A 216 -21.42 16.29 7.40
CA ARG A 216 -22.16 15.06 7.14
C ARG A 216 -21.82 14.45 5.78
N ALA A 217 -21.62 15.28 4.74
CA ALA A 217 -21.21 14.81 3.42
C ALA A 217 -19.84 14.11 3.49
N ARG A 218 -18.88 14.67 4.24
CA ARG A 218 -17.57 14.06 4.50
C ARG A 218 -17.71 12.69 5.17
N GLU A 219 -18.39 12.65 6.31
CA GLU A 219 -18.56 11.42 7.11
C GLU A 219 -19.17 10.28 6.28
N LEU A 220 -20.24 10.58 5.54
CA LEU A 220 -20.93 9.59 4.70
C LEU A 220 -20.04 9.08 3.56
N ALA A 221 -19.26 9.96 2.92
CA ALA A 221 -18.37 9.55 1.84
C ALA A 221 -17.20 8.71 2.35
N GLU A 222 -16.61 9.06 3.49
CA GLU A 222 -15.56 8.28 4.13
C GLU A 222 -16.06 6.91 4.61
N GLU A 223 -17.24 6.86 5.24
CA GLU A 223 -17.87 5.61 5.69
C GLU A 223 -18.18 4.67 4.51
N HIS A 224 -18.73 5.21 3.42
CA HIS A 224 -19.00 4.45 2.21
C HIS A 224 -17.73 3.81 1.65
N VAL A 225 -16.69 4.60 1.41
CA VAL A 225 -15.42 4.13 0.86
C VAL A 225 -14.74 3.10 1.77
N ARG A 226 -14.73 3.32 3.09
CA ARG A 226 -14.17 2.34 4.02
C ARG A 226 -14.93 1.01 3.99
N ARG A 227 -16.25 1.05 3.85
CA ARG A 227 -17.07 -0.17 3.72
C ARG A 227 -16.71 -0.94 2.47
N ASP A 228 -16.61 -0.28 1.32
CA ASP A 228 -16.25 -0.88 0.05
C ASP A 228 -14.87 -1.53 0.09
N MET A 229 -13.88 -0.80 0.62
CA MET A 229 -12.53 -1.33 0.72
C MET A 229 -12.39 -2.44 1.76
N ASN A 230 -13.23 -2.46 2.80
CA ASN A 230 -13.25 -3.59 3.73
C ASN A 230 -13.70 -4.89 3.05
N LEU A 231 -14.63 -4.84 2.09
CA LEU A 231 -14.98 -6.02 1.30
C LEU A 231 -13.81 -6.54 0.46
N VAL A 232 -13.03 -5.63 -0.12
CA VAL A 232 -11.80 -5.98 -0.88
C VAL A 232 -10.76 -6.62 0.03
N ILE A 233 -10.58 -6.08 1.24
CA ILE A 233 -9.66 -6.64 2.24
C ILE A 233 -10.12 -8.04 2.69
N ASP A 234 -11.42 -8.21 2.94
CA ASP A 234 -12.00 -9.51 3.33
C ASP A 234 -11.79 -10.55 2.21
N GLU A 235 -12.03 -10.19 0.95
CA GLU A 235 -11.79 -11.07 -0.20
C GLU A 235 -10.29 -11.41 -0.37
N ARG A 236 -9.40 -10.43 -0.17
CA ARG A 236 -7.95 -10.68 -0.20
C ARG A 236 -7.53 -11.68 0.88
N MET A 237 -8.10 -11.58 2.08
CA MET A 237 -7.87 -12.54 3.16
C MET A 237 -8.37 -13.95 2.80
N GLU A 238 -9.52 -14.06 2.12
CA GLU A 238 -10.05 -15.33 1.64
C GLU A 238 -9.15 -15.97 0.55
N LEU A 239 -8.51 -15.15 -0.29
CA LEU A 239 -7.57 -15.63 -1.33
C LEU A 239 -6.27 -16.19 -0.73
N ASP A 240 -5.77 -15.62 0.35
CA ASP A 240 -4.61 -16.16 1.09
C ASP A 240 -4.94 -17.51 1.75
N GLY A 241 -6.19 -17.87 1.66
CA GLY A 241 -6.82 -19.17 1.78
C GLY A 241 -6.34 -20.03 2.93
N THR A 242 -7.06 -20.09 4.00
CA THR A 242 -7.23 -21.39 4.66
C THR A 242 -8.02 -22.27 3.71
N PRO A 243 -7.46 -23.36 3.15
CA PRO A 243 -8.28 -24.32 2.42
C PRO A 243 -9.40 -24.82 3.34
N PRO A 244 -10.59 -25.20 2.81
CA PRO A 244 -11.66 -25.75 3.60
C PRO A 244 -11.25 -27.15 4.09
N GLY A 245 -10.56 -27.15 5.17
CA GLY A 245 -10.04 -28.25 5.96
C GLY A 245 -9.35 -27.57 7.11
N SER A 246 -10.14 -27.26 8.16
CA SER A 246 -9.59 -26.68 9.40
C SER A 246 -8.30 -27.41 9.75
N PRO A 247 -7.16 -26.72 9.93
CA PRO A 247 -6.03 -27.34 10.57
C PRO A 247 -6.52 -27.92 11.89
N PRO A 248 -5.92 -29.04 12.38
CA PRO A 248 -6.30 -29.59 13.69
C PRO A 248 -6.26 -28.45 14.70
N PRO A 249 -7.17 -28.40 15.68
CA PRO A 249 -7.25 -27.31 16.61
C PRO A 249 -5.89 -27.16 17.31
N VAL A 250 -5.11 -26.18 16.88
CA VAL A 250 -3.89 -25.77 17.55
C VAL A 250 -4.35 -25.14 18.85
N SER A 251 -3.81 -25.59 19.98
CA SER A 251 -4.17 -24.95 21.25
C SER A 251 -3.75 -23.48 21.22
N VAL A 252 -4.49 -22.62 21.89
CA VAL A 252 -4.13 -21.18 21.99
C VAL A 252 -2.68 -21.04 22.51
N ASP A 253 -2.27 -21.89 23.44
CA ASP A 253 -0.92 -21.87 24.02
C ASP A 253 0.16 -22.28 22.99
N ASP A 254 -0.11 -23.25 22.11
CA ASP A 254 0.81 -23.63 21.03
C ASP A 254 0.95 -22.48 19.99
N ALA A 255 -0.15 -21.84 19.64
CA ALA A 255 -0.13 -20.69 18.75
C ALA A 255 0.65 -19.50 19.37
N VAL A 256 0.44 -19.21 20.66
CA VAL A 256 1.20 -18.19 21.39
C VAL A 256 2.70 -18.53 21.41
N ALA A 257 3.07 -19.76 21.70
CA ALA A 257 4.49 -20.18 21.69
C ALA A 257 5.12 -20.04 20.29
N ALA A 258 4.38 -20.33 19.24
CA ALA A 258 4.83 -20.14 17.85
C ALA A 258 5.02 -18.65 17.52
N ILE A 259 4.10 -17.79 17.95
CA ILE A 259 4.18 -16.33 17.80
C ILE A 259 5.41 -15.77 18.55
N GLU A 260 5.63 -16.19 19.80
CA GLU A 260 6.82 -15.81 20.56
C GLU A 260 8.13 -16.24 19.88
N SER A 261 8.15 -17.47 19.35
CA SER A 261 9.29 -18.01 18.61
C SER A 261 9.59 -17.21 17.35
N LEU A 262 8.56 -16.83 16.59
CA LEU A 262 8.68 -16.01 15.37
C LEU A 262 9.13 -14.58 15.70
N ALA A 263 8.57 -13.94 16.72
CA ALA A 263 9.00 -12.63 17.18
C ALA A 263 10.47 -12.62 17.60
N ALA A 264 10.90 -13.67 18.33
CA ALA A 264 12.29 -13.87 18.69
C ALA A 264 13.19 -14.12 17.47
N MET A 265 12.68 -14.73 16.41
CA MET A 265 13.43 -14.94 15.16
C MET A 265 13.69 -13.62 14.43
N PHE A 266 12.69 -12.74 14.30
CA PHE A 266 12.89 -11.39 13.75
C PHE A 266 13.95 -10.61 14.54
N HIS A 267 13.84 -10.58 15.86
CA HIS A 267 14.83 -9.92 16.71
C HIS A 267 16.25 -10.51 16.54
N ARG A 268 16.39 -11.84 16.51
CA ARG A 268 17.71 -12.48 16.31
C ARG A 268 18.30 -12.20 14.93
N THR A 269 17.46 -12.18 13.90
CA THR A 269 17.90 -11.88 12.52
C THR A 269 18.36 -10.43 12.41
N ALA A 270 17.61 -9.48 12.96
CA ALA A 270 18.01 -8.07 13.03
C ALA A 270 19.33 -7.90 13.80
N ALA A 271 19.46 -8.56 14.97
CA ALA A 271 20.69 -8.54 15.77
C ALA A 271 21.90 -9.11 15.01
N ALA A 272 21.71 -10.20 14.25
CA ALA A 272 22.77 -10.82 13.46
C ALA A 272 23.21 -9.92 12.29
N SER A 273 22.25 -9.31 11.60
CA SER A 273 22.49 -8.33 10.55
C SER A 273 23.29 -7.12 11.07
N MET A 274 22.85 -6.52 12.16
CA MET A 274 23.56 -5.40 12.79
C MET A 274 24.97 -5.78 13.24
N ARG A 275 25.21 -6.99 13.76
CA ARG A 275 26.57 -7.45 14.13
C ARG A 275 27.52 -7.54 12.92
N GLU A 276 27.04 -7.99 11.76
CA GLU A 276 27.85 -8.01 10.54
C GLU A 276 28.27 -6.58 10.15
N VAL A 277 27.32 -5.63 10.17
CA VAL A 277 27.60 -4.22 9.88
C VAL A 277 28.50 -3.61 10.96
N GLU A 278 28.26 -3.87 12.24
CA GLU A 278 29.10 -3.38 13.36
C GLU A 278 30.56 -3.82 13.23
N THR A 279 30.78 -5.05 12.80
CA THR A 279 32.12 -5.59 12.56
C THR A 279 32.85 -4.75 11.49
N ALA A 280 32.18 -4.42 10.38
CA ALA A 280 32.73 -3.58 9.34
C ALA A 280 32.97 -2.12 9.82
N VAL A 281 32.05 -1.57 10.62
CA VAL A 281 32.20 -0.23 11.24
C VAL A 281 33.47 -0.18 12.09
N ARG A 282 33.61 -1.11 13.05
CA ARG A 282 34.75 -1.17 13.95
C ARG A 282 36.10 -1.44 13.26
N ALA A 283 36.08 -2.22 12.17
CA ALA A 283 37.28 -2.54 11.37
C ALA A 283 37.72 -1.40 10.46
N SER A 284 36.83 -0.50 10.04
CA SER A 284 37.12 0.55 9.06
C SER A 284 37.40 1.90 9.68
N ILE A 285 36.98 2.16 10.91
CA ILE A 285 37.19 3.44 11.61
C ILE A 285 38.52 3.38 12.38
N GLY A 286 39.49 4.25 11.98
CA GLY A 286 40.81 4.34 12.60
C GLY A 286 41.63 5.51 12.06
N PRO A 287 42.87 5.69 12.58
CA PRO A 287 43.72 6.77 12.12
C PRO A 287 43.96 6.75 10.62
N GLY A 288 43.67 7.85 9.94
CA GLY A 288 43.85 7.98 8.48
C GLY A 288 42.78 7.34 7.62
N ALA A 289 41.67 6.90 8.21
CA ALA A 289 40.52 6.42 7.44
C ALA A 289 39.89 7.56 6.63
N SER A 290 39.63 7.34 5.34
CA SER A 290 38.83 8.26 4.54
C SER A 290 37.36 7.86 4.57
N ARG A 291 36.46 8.86 4.54
CA ARG A 291 35.01 8.65 4.53
C ARG A 291 34.56 7.65 3.47
N ASP A 292 34.97 7.86 2.21
CA ASP A 292 34.54 7.02 1.08
C ASP A 292 34.92 5.55 1.24
N ARG A 293 36.11 5.28 1.80
CA ARG A 293 36.57 3.91 2.05
C ARG A 293 35.77 3.26 3.19
N VAL A 294 35.49 4.01 4.25
CA VAL A 294 34.68 3.56 5.39
C VAL A 294 33.25 3.28 4.92
N ASP A 295 32.66 4.21 4.19
CA ASP A 295 31.33 4.10 3.63
C ASP A 295 31.18 2.86 2.73
N SER A 296 32.08 2.66 1.77
CA SER A 296 32.05 1.51 0.87
C SER A 296 32.15 0.18 1.62
N HIS A 297 33.03 0.08 2.62
CA HIS A 297 33.20 -1.13 3.41
C HIS A 297 31.96 -1.47 4.24
N ILE A 298 31.35 -0.46 4.86
CA ILE A 298 30.12 -0.63 5.64
C ILE A 298 28.95 -0.98 4.73
N TYR A 299 28.83 -0.34 3.56
CA TYR A 299 27.77 -0.65 2.60
C TYR A 299 27.86 -2.09 2.07
N ASP A 300 29.08 -2.60 1.77
CA ASP A 300 29.27 -3.99 1.33
C ASP A 300 28.84 -4.98 2.43
N ALA A 301 29.13 -4.68 3.70
CA ALA A 301 28.66 -5.48 4.81
C ALA A 301 27.12 -5.43 4.95
N ALA A 302 26.52 -4.26 4.82
CA ALA A 302 25.08 -4.08 4.85
C ALA A 302 24.38 -4.84 3.72
N ARG A 303 24.92 -4.78 2.50
CA ARG A 303 24.42 -5.52 1.33
C ARG A 303 24.47 -7.02 1.53
N LYS A 304 25.55 -7.54 2.10
CA LYS A 304 25.69 -8.97 2.46
C LYS A 304 24.68 -9.35 3.55
N ALA A 305 24.56 -8.54 4.59
CA ALA A 305 23.68 -8.79 5.72
C ALA A 305 22.19 -8.79 5.31
N VAL A 306 21.75 -7.86 4.48
CA VAL A 306 20.36 -7.83 4.00
C VAL A 306 20.05 -9.04 3.12
N THR A 307 20.99 -9.46 2.26
CA THR A 307 20.82 -10.64 1.40
C THR A 307 20.65 -11.94 2.19
N ILE A 308 21.38 -12.09 3.30
CA ILE A 308 21.25 -13.24 4.21
C ILE A 308 19.94 -13.17 5.02
N GLY A 309 19.48 -11.96 5.36
CA GLY A 309 18.29 -11.71 6.16
C GLY A 309 16.96 -11.87 5.43
N VAL A 310 16.95 -11.92 4.09
CA VAL A 310 15.72 -12.16 3.30
C VAL A 310 15.12 -13.54 3.63
N PRO A 311 13.80 -13.68 3.80
CA PRO A 311 12.74 -12.69 3.66
C PRO A 311 12.41 -11.87 4.92
N LEU A 312 13.12 -12.03 6.01
CA LEU A 312 12.77 -11.45 7.32
C LEU A 312 13.24 -10.00 7.50
N LEU A 313 14.18 -9.51 6.68
CA LEU A 313 14.68 -8.14 6.73
C LEU A 313 14.37 -7.41 5.43
N TYR A 314 13.96 -6.16 5.57
CA TYR A 314 13.80 -5.23 4.46
C TYR A 314 15.06 -4.44 4.17
N GLY A 315 15.73 -3.93 5.21
CA GLY A 315 16.93 -3.13 5.10
C GLY A 315 17.83 -3.25 6.31
N THR A 316 19.10 -2.87 6.15
CA THR A 316 20.06 -2.76 7.26
C THR A 316 21.21 -1.84 6.89
N GLY A 317 21.85 -1.25 7.90
CA GLY A 317 23.00 -0.40 7.66
C GLY A 317 23.46 0.35 8.91
N PHE A 318 24.20 1.42 8.63
CA PHE A 318 24.78 2.30 9.63
C PHE A 318 24.49 3.76 9.28
N VAL A 319 24.08 4.50 10.28
CA VAL A 319 23.93 5.96 10.24
C VAL A 319 25.03 6.57 11.07
N ALA A 320 25.95 7.26 10.41
CA ALA A 320 27.10 7.86 11.04
C ALA A 320 26.76 9.21 11.68
N ASP A 321 27.27 9.42 12.88
CA ASP A 321 27.23 10.70 13.55
C ASP A 321 28.27 11.66 12.95
N GLN A 322 27.99 12.97 13.01
CA GLN A 322 28.90 14.03 12.54
C GLN A 322 30.28 14.02 13.24
N SER A 323 30.38 13.39 14.40
CA SER A 323 31.64 13.27 15.14
C SER A 323 32.73 12.50 14.39
N LEU A 324 32.34 11.62 13.43
CA LEU A 324 33.29 10.79 12.69
C LEU A 324 34.10 11.60 11.64
N PHE A 325 33.42 12.36 10.78
CA PHE A 325 34.04 13.08 9.65
C PHE A 325 33.54 14.51 9.49
N GLY A 326 32.92 15.09 10.53
CA GLY A 326 32.39 16.45 10.52
C GLY A 326 31.01 16.58 9.86
N GLU A 327 30.47 15.50 9.34
CA GLU A 327 29.14 15.44 8.72
C GLU A 327 28.46 14.10 9.01
N SER A 328 27.14 14.08 9.09
CA SER A 328 26.35 12.84 9.17
C SER A 328 26.18 12.23 7.78
N TRP A 329 26.18 10.91 7.70
CA TRP A 329 25.94 10.17 6.44
C TRP A 329 25.36 8.78 6.73
N ILE A 330 24.88 8.13 5.67
CA ILE A 330 24.25 6.82 5.75
C ILE A 330 24.91 5.81 4.80
N ALA A 331 25.21 4.62 5.32
CA ALA A 331 25.60 3.44 4.54
C ALA A 331 24.54 2.37 4.76
N TRP A 332 23.53 2.33 3.89
CA TRP A 332 22.35 1.51 4.05
C TRP A 332 22.01 0.75 2.79
N CYS A 333 21.62 -0.51 2.96
CA CYS A 333 21.15 -1.38 1.89
C CYS A 333 19.74 -1.90 2.23
N TYR A 334 18.85 -1.89 1.22
CA TYR A 334 17.49 -2.41 1.36
C TYR A 334 17.10 -3.22 0.12
N THR A 335 16.06 -4.05 0.23
CA THR A 335 15.54 -4.85 -0.89
C THR A 335 14.13 -4.37 -1.23
N PRO A 336 13.94 -3.59 -2.32
CA PRO A 336 12.62 -3.15 -2.75
C PRO A 336 11.76 -4.34 -3.22
N ALA A 337 10.43 -4.14 -3.28
CA ALA A 337 9.51 -5.18 -3.73
C ALA A 337 9.73 -5.57 -5.21
N ALA A 338 10.17 -4.62 -6.04
CA ALA A 338 10.55 -4.84 -7.44
C ALA A 338 11.53 -3.74 -7.90
N PRO A 339 12.70 -4.09 -8.48
CA PRO A 339 13.25 -5.44 -8.59
C PRO A 339 13.73 -5.98 -7.23
N GLU A 340 13.55 -7.26 -6.97
CA GLU A 340 13.96 -7.95 -5.73
C GLU A 340 15.48 -8.09 -5.60
N SER A 341 16.21 -7.00 -5.74
CA SER A 341 17.67 -6.97 -5.62
C SER A 341 18.09 -5.88 -4.63
N PRO A 342 19.11 -6.16 -3.78
CA PRO A 342 19.61 -5.20 -2.82
C PRO A 342 20.05 -3.90 -3.48
N GLN A 343 19.55 -2.77 -2.99
CA GLN A 343 19.83 -1.42 -3.47
C GLN A 343 20.41 -0.56 -2.37
N ARG A 344 21.19 0.45 -2.74
CA ARG A 344 21.69 1.45 -1.82
C ARG A 344 20.63 2.50 -1.58
N LEU A 345 20.40 2.82 -0.30
CA LEU A 345 19.56 3.94 0.10
C LEU A 345 20.36 5.26 0.02
N TYR A 346 19.77 6.26 -0.60
CA TYR A 346 20.28 7.63 -0.64
C TYR A 346 19.28 8.56 0.03
N ILE A 347 19.72 9.25 1.06
CA ILE A 347 18.91 10.24 1.81
C ILE A 347 19.60 11.60 1.71
N ASP A 348 18.81 12.64 1.54
CA ASP A 348 19.28 14.02 1.72
C ASP A 348 19.44 14.29 3.24
N MET A 349 20.69 14.30 3.68
CA MET A 349 21.05 14.41 5.08
C MET A 349 20.71 15.77 5.68
N ASP A 350 20.55 16.79 4.86
CA ASP A 350 20.15 18.14 5.31
C ASP A 350 18.64 18.21 5.61
N LEU A 351 17.86 17.29 5.06
CA LEU A 351 16.41 17.19 5.27
C LEU A 351 16.02 16.14 6.31
N TYR A 352 16.94 15.27 6.73
CA TYR A 352 16.66 14.17 7.64
C TYR A 352 17.05 14.49 9.07
N ASP A 353 16.07 14.60 9.96
CA ASP A 353 16.32 14.84 11.40
C ASP A 353 16.56 13.54 12.17
N PHE A 354 17.83 13.17 12.31
CA PHE A 354 18.22 12.00 13.11
C PHE A 354 17.95 12.17 14.61
N ALA A 355 17.85 13.38 15.11
CA ALA A 355 17.71 13.63 16.54
C ALA A 355 16.33 13.20 17.05
N THR A 356 15.31 13.31 16.20
CA THR A 356 13.92 12.98 16.51
C THR A 356 13.41 11.70 15.82
N ALA A 357 14.30 11.00 15.09
CA ALA A 357 13.91 9.79 14.36
C ALA A 357 13.35 8.70 15.29
N PRO A 358 12.21 8.05 14.96
CA PRO A 358 11.55 7.04 15.81
C PRO A 358 12.43 5.84 16.15
N TRP A 359 13.40 5.54 15.30
CA TRP A 359 14.31 4.40 15.44
C TRP A 359 15.57 4.74 16.24
N ARG A 360 15.81 6.02 16.61
CA ARG A 360 17.01 6.39 17.36
C ARG A 360 17.07 5.62 18.68
N PRO A 361 18.18 4.88 18.97
CA PRO A 361 18.30 4.18 20.23
C PRO A 361 18.50 5.17 21.39
N ASP A 362 17.94 4.82 22.55
CA ASP A 362 18.05 5.62 23.78
C ASP A 362 19.52 5.87 24.19
N ASP A 363 19.79 6.98 24.92
CA ASP A 363 21.12 7.41 25.35
C ASP A 363 21.72 6.57 26.50
N GLN A 364 21.58 5.24 26.42
CA GLN A 364 22.18 4.28 27.37
C GLN A 364 23.49 3.73 26.80
N GLY A 365 24.52 3.53 27.57
CA GLY A 365 25.90 3.17 27.16
C GLY A 365 26.06 2.01 26.16
N ASP A 366 27.29 1.56 25.89
CA ASP A 366 27.66 0.58 24.85
C ASP A 366 26.97 -0.80 24.98
N ASP A 367 26.56 -1.19 26.19
CA ASP A 367 25.83 -2.44 26.49
C ASP A 367 24.29 -2.31 26.36
N SER A 368 23.80 -1.22 25.74
CA SER A 368 22.36 -1.00 25.55
C SER A 368 21.71 -2.16 24.79
N PRO A 369 20.54 -2.62 25.24
CA PRO A 369 19.76 -3.59 24.49
C PRO A 369 19.38 -3.00 23.13
N ILE A 370 19.08 -3.87 22.16
CA ILE A 370 18.55 -3.44 20.87
C ILE A 370 17.25 -2.67 21.12
N HIS A 371 17.20 -1.43 20.67
CA HIS A 371 15.98 -0.64 20.63
C HIS A 371 15.08 -1.15 19.50
N THR A 372 13.78 -1.16 19.73
CA THR A 372 12.78 -1.47 18.69
C THR A 372 11.83 -0.28 18.61
N SER A 373 11.76 0.36 17.44
CA SER A 373 10.85 1.49 17.22
C SER A 373 9.37 1.07 17.28
N HIS A 374 8.46 2.03 17.42
CA HIS A 374 7.08 1.82 16.98
C HIS A 374 7.04 1.73 15.44
N ALA A 375 5.91 1.26 14.90
CA ALA A 375 5.69 1.28 13.45
C ALA A 375 5.57 2.73 12.96
N TYR A 376 6.27 3.06 11.86
CA TYR A 376 6.25 4.41 11.28
C TYR A 376 6.50 4.35 9.77
N VAL A 377 6.06 5.39 9.05
CA VAL A 377 6.37 5.56 7.63
C VAL A 377 7.75 6.21 7.52
N ASP A 378 8.69 5.53 6.85
CA ASP A 378 10.02 6.03 6.56
C ASP A 378 10.01 7.03 5.39
N ALA A 379 9.37 8.19 5.61
CA ALA A 379 9.09 9.19 4.58
C ALA A 379 10.32 9.83 3.94
N SER A 380 11.46 9.82 4.63
CA SER A 380 12.72 10.40 4.13
C SER A 380 13.64 9.36 3.48
N GLY A 381 13.31 8.08 3.61
CA GLY A 381 14.10 6.96 3.10
C GLY A 381 13.37 6.17 2.04
N THR A 382 12.71 5.10 2.46
CA THR A 382 12.12 4.11 1.56
C THR A 382 10.64 4.34 1.23
N ASN A 383 9.96 5.25 1.94
CA ASN A 383 8.51 5.46 1.93
C ASN A 383 7.67 4.22 2.31
N GLU A 384 8.28 3.29 3.03
CA GLU A 384 7.62 2.07 3.52
C GLU A 384 7.18 2.24 4.98
N ASN A 385 6.17 1.49 5.39
CA ASN A 385 5.77 1.38 6.79
C ASN A 385 6.60 0.28 7.45
N ILE A 386 7.45 0.67 8.39
CA ILE A 386 8.48 -0.20 8.96
C ILE A 386 8.51 -0.17 10.49
N VAL A 387 9.13 -1.21 11.03
CA VAL A 387 9.70 -1.24 12.39
C VAL A 387 11.20 -1.34 12.25
N THR A 388 11.95 -0.51 12.97
CA THR A 388 13.42 -0.53 12.98
C THR A 388 13.93 -1.07 14.30
N PHE A 389 14.77 -2.09 14.22
CA PHE A 389 15.65 -2.51 15.30
C PHE A 389 16.94 -1.72 15.21
N SER A 390 17.39 -1.09 16.28
CA SER A 390 18.57 -0.25 16.25
C SER A 390 19.46 -0.41 17.47
N LYS A 391 20.75 -0.07 17.29
CA LYS A 391 21.76 -0.14 18.36
C LYS A 391 22.79 1.00 18.19
N ARG A 392 23.22 1.63 19.28
CA ARG A 392 24.31 2.60 19.29
C ARG A 392 25.64 1.93 19.00
N VAL A 393 26.54 2.65 18.36
CA VAL A 393 27.94 2.28 18.22
C VAL A 393 28.82 3.30 18.92
N ILE A 394 29.61 2.79 19.88
CA ILE A 394 30.58 3.58 20.63
C ILE A 394 31.97 3.00 20.33
N ILE A 395 32.93 3.87 19.95
CA ILE A 395 34.32 3.52 19.69
C ILE A 395 35.21 4.43 20.54
N ALA A 396 36.09 3.85 21.35
CA ALA A 396 36.97 4.56 22.26
C ALA A 396 36.23 5.52 23.24
N GLY A 397 35.01 5.19 23.62
CA GLY A 397 34.15 5.98 24.50
C GLY A 397 33.33 7.08 23.82
N GLU A 398 33.51 7.26 22.52
CA GLU A 398 32.78 8.28 21.75
C GLU A 398 31.65 7.64 20.92
N TYR A 399 30.47 8.27 20.87
CA TYR A 399 29.37 7.88 20.01
C TYR A 399 29.71 8.19 18.55
N VAL A 400 29.70 7.18 17.71
CA VAL A 400 30.08 7.31 16.30
C VAL A 400 28.88 7.11 15.35
N GLY A 401 27.73 6.67 15.87
CA GLY A 401 26.54 6.48 15.06
C GLY A 401 25.65 5.34 15.57
N ALA A 402 24.67 4.95 14.77
CA ALA A 402 23.74 3.87 15.07
C ALA A 402 23.65 2.87 13.94
N LEU A 403 23.55 1.60 14.29
CA LEU A 403 23.15 0.50 13.42
C LEU A 403 21.63 0.41 13.37
N GLY A 404 21.10 -0.06 12.27
CA GLY A 404 19.68 -0.38 12.17
C GLY A 404 19.40 -1.56 11.26
N ALA A 405 18.25 -2.17 11.49
CA ALA A 405 17.70 -3.23 10.67
C ALA A 405 16.18 -3.04 10.58
N ASP A 406 15.68 -2.85 9.36
CA ASP A 406 14.29 -2.57 9.08
C ASP A 406 13.53 -3.83 8.70
N VAL A 407 12.28 -3.90 9.16
CA VAL A 407 11.30 -4.91 8.76
C VAL A 407 10.02 -4.19 8.35
N ARG A 408 9.48 -4.48 7.17
CA ARG A 408 8.19 -3.90 6.76
C ARG A 408 7.06 -4.49 7.58
N ILE A 409 6.06 -3.67 7.87
CA ILE A 409 4.83 -4.13 8.53
C ILE A 409 4.12 -5.20 7.70
N SER A 410 4.12 -5.08 6.37
CA SER A 410 3.58 -6.12 5.47
C SER A 410 4.28 -7.47 5.62
N GLN A 411 5.62 -7.50 5.82
CA GLN A 411 6.36 -8.72 6.09
C GLN A 411 5.98 -9.33 7.45
N LEU A 412 5.82 -8.49 8.49
CA LEU A 412 5.38 -8.93 9.81
C LEU A 412 3.95 -9.48 9.75
N GLN A 413 3.02 -8.78 9.10
CA GLN A 413 1.65 -9.25 8.90
C GLN A 413 1.64 -10.61 8.21
N SER A 414 2.26 -10.75 7.06
CA SER A 414 2.29 -12.01 6.30
C SER A 414 2.92 -13.16 7.07
N ALA A 415 3.94 -12.89 7.90
CA ALA A 415 4.61 -13.91 8.69
C ALA A 415 3.78 -14.37 9.92
N PHE A 416 3.07 -13.43 10.57
CA PHE A 416 2.26 -13.74 11.77
C PHE A 416 0.86 -14.24 11.44
N GLU A 417 0.29 -13.87 10.30
CA GLU A 417 -1.10 -14.17 9.91
C GLU A 417 -1.46 -15.66 10.03
N PRO A 418 -0.67 -16.62 9.53
CA PRO A 418 -0.99 -18.05 9.68
C PRO A 418 -1.02 -18.53 11.14
N LEU A 419 -0.28 -17.86 12.03
CA LEU A 419 -0.25 -18.16 13.46
C LEU A 419 -1.38 -17.49 14.22
N LEU A 420 -1.87 -16.35 13.73
CA LEU A 420 -3.00 -15.61 14.30
C LEU A 420 -4.34 -16.17 13.84
N ALA A 421 -4.42 -16.76 12.65
CA ALA A 421 -5.64 -17.28 12.06
C ALA A 421 -6.46 -18.24 12.94
N PRO A 422 -5.85 -19.21 13.69
CA PRO A 422 -6.58 -20.11 14.57
C PRO A 422 -7.02 -19.46 15.90
N LEU A 423 -6.57 -18.24 16.21
CA LEU A 423 -6.89 -17.55 17.45
C LEU A 423 -8.25 -16.85 17.37
N PRO A 424 -8.86 -16.43 18.52
CA PRO A 424 -10.13 -15.74 18.52
C PRO A 424 -10.17 -14.55 17.54
N PRO A 425 -11.33 -14.24 16.93
CA PRO A 425 -11.46 -13.06 16.05
C PRO A 425 -10.97 -11.77 16.72
N ASN A 426 -10.42 -10.86 15.93
CA ASN A 426 -9.83 -9.59 16.38
C ASN A 426 -8.58 -9.77 17.28
N THR A 427 -7.87 -10.89 17.13
CA THR A 427 -6.56 -11.06 17.76
C THR A 427 -5.52 -10.24 16.98
N SER A 428 -4.68 -9.50 17.73
CA SER A 428 -3.68 -8.61 17.15
C SER A 428 -2.38 -8.64 17.92
N ILE A 429 -1.27 -8.39 17.22
CA ILE A 429 0.03 -8.03 17.80
C ILE A 429 0.16 -6.52 17.71
N VAL A 430 0.44 -5.85 18.84
CA VAL A 430 0.57 -4.39 18.90
C VAL A 430 1.87 -3.97 19.56
N ASP A 431 2.37 -2.79 19.22
CA ASP A 431 3.51 -2.15 19.87
C ASP A 431 3.12 -1.44 21.18
N LYS A 432 4.06 -0.69 21.78
CA LYS A 432 3.83 0.08 23.03
C LYS A 432 2.78 1.19 22.88
N GLN A 433 2.64 1.75 21.69
CA GLN A 433 1.68 2.81 21.38
C GLN A 433 0.29 2.25 21.03
N GLY A 434 0.16 0.93 20.88
CA GLY A 434 -1.05 0.26 20.44
C GLY A 434 -1.19 0.19 18.93
N THR A 435 -0.13 0.50 18.18
CA THR A 435 -0.10 0.35 16.72
C THR A 435 -0.10 -1.13 16.36
N VAL A 436 -0.96 -1.53 15.43
CA VAL A 436 -1.12 -2.92 15.00
C VAL A 436 0.04 -3.33 14.10
N ILE A 437 0.83 -4.27 14.57
CA ILE A 437 1.93 -4.90 13.83
C ILE A 437 1.40 -6.02 12.92
N ALA A 438 0.49 -6.86 13.45
CA ALA A 438 -0.17 -7.92 12.73
C ALA A 438 -1.52 -8.27 13.37
N THR A 439 -2.47 -8.79 12.57
CA THR A 439 -3.81 -9.14 13.06
C THR A 439 -4.43 -10.24 12.20
N ASN A 440 -5.38 -11.00 12.75
CA ASN A 440 -6.13 -12.00 12.00
C ASN A 440 -7.35 -11.42 11.24
N THR A 441 -7.54 -10.10 11.26
CA THR A 441 -8.59 -9.44 10.45
C THR A 441 -8.04 -8.65 9.27
N GLY A 442 -6.75 -8.34 9.24
CA GLY A 442 -6.11 -7.49 8.21
C GLY A 442 -6.58 -6.03 8.18
N ARG A 443 -7.71 -5.71 8.82
CA ARG A 443 -8.36 -4.40 8.72
C ARG A 443 -7.65 -3.27 9.46
N PHE A 444 -6.84 -3.61 10.46
CA PHE A 444 -6.24 -2.66 11.39
C PHE A 444 -4.72 -2.57 11.31
N VAL A 445 -4.08 -3.30 10.39
CA VAL A 445 -2.61 -3.29 10.25
C VAL A 445 -2.09 -1.88 10.09
N GLY A 446 -1.10 -1.50 10.92
CA GLY A 446 -0.57 -0.13 11.00
C GLY A 446 -1.55 0.91 11.60
N GLY A 447 -2.81 0.55 11.90
CA GLY A 447 -3.75 1.38 12.67
C GLY A 447 -3.47 1.31 14.16
N THR A 448 -4.17 2.09 14.97
CA THR A 448 -4.02 2.11 16.42
C THR A 448 -5.24 1.49 17.10
N ILE A 449 -5.02 0.59 18.07
CA ILE A 449 -6.08 -0.01 18.87
C ILE A 449 -5.96 0.51 20.32
N LYS A 450 -7.07 0.92 20.91
CA LYS A 450 -7.10 1.34 22.32
C LYS A 450 -6.98 0.14 23.25
N ALA A 451 -6.17 0.25 24.30
CA ALA A 451 -5.92 -0.82 25.26
C ALA A 451 -7.19 -1.37 25.97
N ALA A 452 -8.29 -0.60 25.97
CA ALA A 452 -9.57 -0.99 26.58
C ALA A 452 -10.36 -2.02 25.76
N ASP A 453 -9.98 -2.27 24.51
CA ASP A 453 -10.75 -3.11 23.57
C ASP A 453 -10.36 -4.60 23.63
N HIS A 454 -9.43 -5.00 24.51
CA HIS A 454 -8.93 -6.37 24.60
C HIS A 454 -9.36 -7.11 25.86
N VAL A 455 -9.67 -8.39 25.68
CA VAL A 455 -10.03 -9.28 26.79
C VAL A 455 -8.77 -9.78 27.54
N GLU A 456 -7.69 -10.06 26.82
CA GLU A 456 -6.41 -10.55 27.37
C GLU A 456 -5.24 -9.97 26.60
N ARG A 457 -4.16 -9.57 27.31
CA ARG A 457 -2.94 -9.03 26.75
C ARG A 457 -1.72 -9.78 27.28
N ARG A 458 -0.93 -10.37 26.37
CA ARG A 458 0.32 -11.11 26.70
C ARG A 458 1.52 -10.40 26.08
N ALA A 459 2.56 -10.12 26.87
CA ALA A 459 3.81 -9.55 26.34
C ALA A 459 4.59 -10.61 25.55
N LEU A 460 5.24 -10.19 24.46
CA LEU A 460 6.17 -11.03 23.69
C LEU A 460 7.60 -10.79 24.20
N PRO A 461 8.26 -11.77 24.84
CA PRO A 461 9.48 -11.51 25.63
C PRO A 461 10.67 -10.96 24.83
N ALA A 462 10.76 -11.29 23.54
CA ALA A 462 11.91 -10.92 22.69
C ALA A 462 11.82 -9.53 22.08
N VAL A 463 10.63 -8.93 22.07
CA VAL A 463 10.32 -7.64 21.42
C VAL A 463 9.36 -6.86 22.30
N PRO A 464 9.31 -5.52 22.22
CA PRO A 464 8.39 -4.72 23.03
C PRO A 464 6.97 -4.69 22.43
N TRP A 465 6.45 -5.86 22.08
CA TRP A 465 5.12 -6.05 21.52
C TRP A 465 4.23 -6.89 22.43
N TRP A 466 2.92 -6.82 22.20
CA TRP A 466 1.92 -7.56 22.94
C TRP A 466 0.97 -8.29 21.99
N LEU A 467 0.71 -9.55 22.30
CA LEU A 467 -0.41 -10.28 21.71
C LEU A 467 -1.68 -9.92 22.49
N CYS A 468 -2.68 -9.42 21.79
CA CYS A 468 -3.98 -9.03 22.30
C CYS A 468 -5.02 -10.00 21.77
N LEU A 469 -5.63 -10.81 22.66
CA LEU A 469 -6.59 -11.85 22.31
C LEU A 469 -8.02 -11.31 22.38
N GLY A 470 -8.80 -11.50 21.30
CA GLY A 470 -10.25 -11.31 21.29
C GLY A 470 -10.74 -9.92 21.73
N GLY A 471 -10.53 -8.90 20.90
CA GLY A 471 -11.09 -7.56 21.15
C GLY A 471 -12.50 -7.39 20.58
N SER A 472 -13.31 -6.48 21.15
CA SER A 472 -14.50 -5.99 20.47
C SER A 472 -14.05 -5.09 19.30
N ALA A 473 -14.62 -5.27 18.11
CA ALA A 473 -14.37 -4.42 16.96
C ALA A 473 -15.03 -3.04 17.13
N SER A 474 -14.69 -2.29 18.18
CA SER A 474 -15.06 -0.89 18.27
C SER A 474 -14.02 -0.07 17.51
N THR A 475 -14.32 0.18 16.26
CA THR A 475 -13.67 1.09 15.33
C THR A 475 -13.49 2.50 15.92
N LEU A 476 -12.28 3.01 15.79
CA LEU A 476 -12.08 4.45 15.69
C LEU A 476 -12.29 4.90 14.25
#